data_1c61718dc5dd8c9ce0d030e6b2da636a
#
_entry.id   1c61718dc5dd8c9ce0d030e6b2da636a
#
_cell.length_a   1.000
_cell.length_b   1.000
_cell.length_c   1.000
_cell.angle_alpha   90.00
_cell.angle_beta   90.00
_cell.angle_gamma   90.00
#
_symmetry.space_group_name_H-M   'P 1'
#
loop_
_entity.id
_entity.type
_entity.pdbx_description
1 polymer ?
#
loop_
_entity_poly.entity_id
_entity_poly.type
_entity_poly.pdbx_seq_one_letter_code
_entity_poly.pdbx_strand_id
1 'polypeptide(L)'
;MRYAIITGAGPAGLTAAYELLTKTDILPVIFEQDKQPGGLSKTIDHHGNKIDIGGHRFFSKSEKVIKWWLHFLPLETGSAGNDFHIQYKGESTSF
;
A
#
# COMPACT_ATOMS: atom_id res chain seq x y z
N MET A 1 8.29 0.36 29.61
CA MET A 1 7.94 0.50 28.18
C MET A 1 7.59 -0.87 27.62
N ARG A 2 6.50 -0.96 26.89
CA ARG A 2 6.07 -2.21 26.28
C ARG A 2 6.41 -2.21 24.79
N TYR A 3 6.73 -3.38 24.27
CA TYR A 3 7.07 -3.59 22.88
C TYR A 3 6.12 -4.59 22.25
N ALA A 4 5.81 -4.39 20.99
CA ALA A 4 5.11 -5.38 20.16
C ALA A 4 6.03 -5.82 19.03
N ILE A 5 6.25 -7.10 18.93
CA ILE A 5 7.09 -7.66 17.85
C ILE A 5 6.15 -8.02 16.70
N ILE A 6 6.45 -7.46 15.52
CA ILE A 6 5.69 -7.69 14.30
C ILE A 6 6.61 -8.36 13.29
N THR A 7 6.22 -9.50 12.79
CA THR A 7 6.96 -10.19 11.74
C THR A 7 6.36 -9.86 10.39
N GLY A 8 7.15 -9.18 9.57
CA GLY A 8 6.75 -8.75 8.23
C GLY A 8 6.39 -7.27 8.13
N ALA A 9 6.99 -6.59 7.17
CA ALA A 9 6.75 -5.18 6.87
C ALA A 9 5.93 -5.02 5.58
N GLY A 10 4.96 -5.89 5.38
CA GLY A 10 3.94 -5.73 4.36
C GLY A 10 2.82 -4.81 4.85
N PRO A 11 1.73 -4.64 4.06
CA PRO A 11 0.62 -3.76 4.44
C PRO A 11 0.03 -4.06 5.81
N ALA A 12 -0.14 -5.32 6.16
CA ALA A 12 -0.71 -5.71 7.44
C ALA A 12 0.18 -5.33 8.63
N GLY A 13 1.47 -5.66 8.54
CA GLY A 13 2.43 -5.36 9.61
C GLY A 13 2.63 -3.86 9.80
N LEU A 14 2.74 -3.12 8.70
CA LEU A 14 2.89 -1.67 8.76
C LEU A 14 1.64 -0.98 9.30
N THR A 15 0.45 -1.47 8.95
CA THR A 15 -0.80 -0.96 9.49
C THR A 15 -0.89 -1.20 10.99
N ALA A 16 -0.55 -2.40 11.45
CA ALA A 16 -0.54 -2.71 12.86
C ALA A 16 0.43 -1.81 13.63
N ALA A 17 1.62 -1.60 13.09
CA ALA A 17 2.62 -0.71 13.69
C ALA A 17 2.11 0.72 13.81
N TYR A 18 1.50 1.24 12.75
CA TYR A 18 0.94 2.58 12.74
C TYR A 18 -0.17 2.74 13.80
N GLU A 19 -1.08 1.77 13.88
CA GLU A 19 -2.16 1.80 14.86
C GLU A 19 -1.63 1.75 16.30
N LEU A 20 -0.60 0.94 16.56
CA LEU A 20 0.03 0.89 17.87
C LEU A 20 0.72 2.22 18.23
N LEU A 21 1.44 2.82 17.29
CA LEU A 21 2.13 4.08 17.52
C LEU A 21 1.18 5.25 17.76
N THR A 22 0.04 5.27 17.08
CA THR A 22 -0.88 6.41 17.16
C THR A 22 -1.90 6.28 18.28
N LYS A 23 -2.22 5.06 18.72
CA LYS A 23 -3.30 4.82 19.66
C LYS A 23 -2.86 4.23 21.00
N THR A 24 -1.59 3.87 21.14
CA THR A 24 -1.09 3.25 22.35
C THR A 24 0.31 3.77 22.70
N ASP A 25 0.80 3.37 23.88
CA ASP A 25 2.16 3.59 24.32
C ASP A 25 3.08 2.40 24.00
N ILE A 26 2.60 1.45 23.21
CA ILE A 26 3.35 0.27 22.79
C ILE A 26 4.24 0.63 21.62
N LEU A 27 5.54 0.32 21.72
CA LEU A 27 6.49 0.55 20.64
C LEU A 27 6.55 -0.69 19.74
N PRO A 28 6.12 -0.60 18.47
CA PRO A 28 6.25 -1.71 17.54
C PRO A 28 7.69 -1.87 17.07
N VAL A 29 8.13 -3.12 16.98
CA VAL A 29 9.41 -3.50 16.41
C VAL A 29 9.12 -4.49 15.29
N ILE A 30 9.49 -4.13 14.06
CA ILE A 30 9.18 -4.92 12.87
C ILE A 30 10.42 -5.64 12.38
N PHE A 31 10.28 -6.94 12.15
CA PHE A 31 11.30 -7.77 11.52
C PHE A 31 10.86 -8.13 10.11
N GLU A 32 11.65 -7.76 9.13
CA GLU A 32 11.40 -8.04 7.72
C GLU A 32 12.53 -8.89 7.13
N GLN A 33 12.17 -9.99 6.46
CA GLN A 33 13.16 -10.89 5.86
C GLN A 33 13.74 -10.34 4.55
N ASP A 34 13.03 -9.44 3.88
CA ASP A 34 13.51 -8.82 2.64
C ASP A 34 14.37 -7.60 2.96
N LYS A 35 15.13 -7.14 1.99
CA LYS A 35 15.92 -5.91 2.08
C LYS A 35 15.06 -4.65 2.06
N GLN A 36 13.81 -4.76 1.65
CA GLN A 36 12.91 -3.64 1.43
C GLN A 36 11.55 -3.97 2.05
N PRO A 37 10.90 -3.00 2.72
CA PRO A 37 9.53 -3.17 3.19
C PRO A 37 8.53 -3.10 2.04
N GLY A 38 7.29 -3.43 2.32
CA GLY A 38 6.18 -3.30 1.38
C GLY A 38 5.45 -4.60 1.09
N GLY A 39 6.11 -5.75 1.22
CA GLY A 39 5.47 -7.04 0.96
C GLY A 39 4.85 -7.12 -0.44
N LEU A 40 3.58 -7.47 -0.51
CA LEU A 40 2.84 -7.56 -1.77
C LEU A 40 2.66 -6.21 -2.47
N SER A 41 2.80 -5.12 -1.75
CA SER A 41 2.61 -3.76 -2.29
C SER A 41 3.92 -3.06 -2.63
N LYS A 42 5.04 -3.77 -2.58
CA LYS A 42 6.33 -3.14 -2.82
C LYS A 42 6.54 -2.80 -4.30
N THR A 43 7.24 -1.69 -4.51
CA THR A 43 7.72 -1.27 -5.81
C THR A 43 9.23 -1.49 -5.85
N ILE A 44 9.73 -2.18 -6.84
CA ILE A 44 11.17 -2.42 -7.00
C ILE A 44 11.76 -1.47 -8.03
N ASP A 45 13.05 -1.16 -7.84
CA ASP A 45 13.83 -0.44 -8.84
C ASP A 45 14.64 -1.46 -9.64
N HIS A 46 14.43 -1.48 -10.95
CA HIS A 46 15.19 -2.32 -11.87
C HIS A 46 15.82 -1.46 -12.94
N HIS A 47 17.13 -1.30 -12.86
CA HIS A 47 17.90 -0.46 -13.80
C HIS A 47 17.35 0.97 -13.95
N GLY A 48 16.93 1.57 -12.83
CA GLY A 48 16.36 2.91 -12.79
C GLY A 48 14.87 2.98 -13.09
N ASN A 49 14.23 1.86 -13.37
CA ASN A 49 12.78 1.78 -13.61
C ASN A 49 12.06 1.29 -12.36
N LYS A 50 11.01 1.99 -11.98
CA LYS A 50 10.14 1.58 -10.86
C LYS A 50 9.12 0.59 -11.36
N ILE A 51 9.09 -0.60 -10.74
CA ILE A 51 8.22 -1.69 -11.15
C ILE A 51 7.43 -2.18 -9.94
N ASP A 52 6.11 -2.12 -10.05
CA ASP A 52 5.23 -2.69 -9.05
C ASP A 52 5.14 -4.20 -9.22
N ILE A 53 5.23 -4.93 -8.11
CA ILE A 53 5.11 -6.38 -8.12
C ILE A 53 3.62 -6.74 -7.96
N GLY A 54 2.99 -7.11 -9.05
CA GLY A 54 1.57 -7.45 -9.07
C GLY A 54 0.65 -6.26 -9.25
N GLY A 55 -0.64 -6.48 -9.13
CA GLY A 55 -1.65 -5.43 -9.25
C GLY A 55 -1.73 -4.58 -8.00
N HIS A 56 -1.50 -3.29 -8.12
CA HIS A 56 -1.59 -2.34 -7.01
C HIS A 56 -2.90 -1.55 -7.07
N ARG A 57 -4.01 -2.25 -6.93
CA ARG A 57 -5.32 -1.62 -6.91
C ARG A 57 -5.94 -1.80 -5.53
N PHE A 58 -6.26 -0.68 -4.89
CA PHE A 58 -6.98 -0.71 -3.63
C PHE A 58 -8.46 -0.96 -3.87
N PHE A 59 -9.01 -1.88 -3.11
CA PHE A 59 -10.45 -2.15 -3.11
C PHE A 59 -10.88 -2.57 -1.71
N SER A 60 -11.98 -2.00 -1.21
CA SER A 60 -12.58 -2.43 0.05
C SER A 60 -14.08 -2.15 0.04
N LYS A 61 -14.85 -3.03 0.66
CA LYS A 61 -16.27 -2.81 0.93
C LYS A 61 -16.49 -2.08 2.26
N SER A 62 -15.45 -1.93 3.08
CA SER A 62 -15.54 -1.29 4.39
C SER A 62 -15.30 0.21 4.27
N GLU A 63 -16.28 1.03 4.65
CA GLU A 63 -16.10 2.48 4.70
C GLU A 63 -15.02 2.90 5.68
N LYS A 64 -14.88 2.19 6.80
CA LYS A 64 -13.83 2.45 7.78
C LYS A 64 -12.45 2.30 7.17
N VAL A 65 -12.25 1.23 6.39
CA VAL A 65 -10.98 0.98 5.70
C VAL A 65 -10.73 2.01 4.61
N ILE A 66 -11.75 2.37 3.85
CA ILE A 66 -11.65 3.39 2.81
C ILE A 66 -11.25 4.74 3.41
N LYS A 67 -11.89 5.16 4.49
CA LYS A 67 -11.55 6.41 5.18
C LYS A 67 -10.12 6.40 5.72
N TRP A 68 -9.70 5.29 6.28
CA TRP A 68 -8.35 5.10 6.78
C TRP A 68 -7.34 5.25 5.64
N TRP A 69 -7.61 4.62 4.51
CA TRP A 69 -6.76 4.69 3.32
C TRP A 69 -6.66 6.12 2.76
N LEU A 70 -7.79 6.79 2.62
CA LEU A 70 -7.84 8.16 2.10
C LEU A 70 -7.16 9.17 3.02
N HIS A 71 -6.99 8.86 4.29
CA HIS A 71 -6.22 9.69 5.21
C HIS A 71 -4.75 9.77 4.77
N PHE A 72 -4.18 8.70 4.23
CA PHE A 72 -2.81 8.64 3.75
C PHE A 72 -2.68 9.02 2.28
N LEU A 73 -3.61 8.55 1.46
CA LEU A 73 -3.59 8.70 0.01
C LEU A 73 -4.91 9.29 -0.46
N PRO A 74 -5.09 10.61 -0.30
CA PRO A 74 -6.32 11.26 -0.78
C PRO A 74 -6.43 11.13 -2.29
N LEU A 75 -7.68 11.06 -2.78
CA LEU A 75 -7.94 11.03 -4.20
C LEU A 75 -7.52 12.35 -4.84
N GLU A 76 -6.90 12.29 -6.00
CA GLU A 76 -6.64 13.46 -6.79
C GLU A 76 -7.95 14.03 -7.32
N THR A 77 -8.16 15.33 -7.15
CA THR A 77 -9.34 16.00 -7.64
C THR A 77 -8.98 16.83 -8.88
N GLY A 78 -9.87 16.80 -9.87
CA GLY A 78 -9.78 17.69 -11.03
C GLY A 78 -8.93 17.19 -12.19
N SER A 79 -8.39 16.01 -12.15
CA SER A 79 -7.75 15.43 -13.33
C SER A 79 -8.78 14.63 -14.13
N ALA A 80 -9.01 15.04 -15.34
CA ALA A 80 -9.66 14.20 -16.33
C ALA A 80 -8.66 13.12 -16.72
N GLY A 81 -8.82 11.91 -16.25
CA GLY A 81 -7.88 10.89 -16.64
C GLY A 81 -7.67 9.81 -15.60
N ASN A 82 -8.63 9.62 -14.75
CA ASN A 82 -8.63 8.50 -13.83
C ASN A 82 -8.96 7.16 -14.50
N ASP A 83 -9.21 7.19 -15.81
CA ASP A 83 -9.44 5.98 -16.58
C ASP A 83 -8.12 5.43 -17.12
N PHE A 84 -7.83 4.21 -16.76
CA PHE A 84 -6.72 3.47 -17.33
C PHE A 84 -7.19 2.81 -18.62
N HIS A 85 -6.45 3.04 -19.70
CA HIS A 85 -6.70 2.38 -20.97
C HIS A 85 -5.58 1.38 -21.22
N ILE A 86 -5.95 0.14 -21.43
CA ILE A 86 -5.02 -0.90 -21.87
C ILE A 86 -5.35 -1.25 -23.31
N GLN A 87 -4.35 -1.16 -24.16
CA GLN A 87 -4.44 -1.54 -25.54
C GLN A 87 -3.77 -2.89 -25.74
N TYR A 88 -4.52 -3.85 -26.23
CA TYR A 88 -4.02 -5.20 -26.50
C TYR A 88 -4.50 -5.67 -27.85
N LYS A 89 -3.60 -6.02 -28.76
CA LYS A 89 -3.90 -6.45 -30.13
C LYS A 89 -4.82 -5.51 -30.89
N GLY A 90 -4.65 -4.21 -30.71
CA GLY A 90 -5.49 -3.20 -31.36
C GLY A 90 -6.84 -2.94 -30.69
N GLU A 91 -7.17 -3.67 -29.64
CA GLU A 91 -8.35 -3.41 -28.84
C GLU A 91 -8.00 -2.57 -27.61
N SER A 92 -8.87 -1.66 -27.25
CA SER A 92 -8.71 -0.76 -26.09
C SER A 92 -9.72 -1.11 -25.02
N THR A 93 -9.25 -1.29 -23.80
CA THR A 93 -10.09 -1.55 -22.65
C THR A 93 -9.88 -0.47 -21.59
N SER A 94 -10.99 0.04 -21.05
CA SER A 94 -11.00 1.05 -19.99
C SER A 94 -11.37 0.39 -18.65
N PHE A 95 -10.67 0.80 -17.59
CA PHE A 95 -10.91 0.34 -16.22
C PHE A 95 -11.40 1.47 -15.35
#